data_f5f29fc6843bbaf9a84ef56ff71852d1
#
_entry.id   f5f29fc6843bbaf9a84ef56ff71852d1
#
_cell.length_a   1.000
_cell.length_b   1.000
_cell.length_c   1.000
_cell.angle_alpha   90.00
_cell.angle_beta   90.00
_cell.angle_gamma   90.00
#
_symmetry.space_group_name_H-M   'P 1'
#
loop_
_entity.id
_entity.type
_entity.pdbx_description
1 polymer ?
#
loop_
_entity_poly.entity_id
_entity_poly.type
_entity_poly.pdbx_seq_one_letter_code
_entity_poly.pdbx_strand_id
1 'polypeptide(L)'
;MRFVGKRLALFVAALVGLSALVFVMLRVLPGDVAAVIAGTNATPERIASLRAEFGLDKPLVAQYGDWMAGLLHGDLGVSAVGGRPVARQIAMRAAVTFPLIVLSLLIALAIGLPLGCAAVLTRNPRLRGLFHGIAIVGGAVPALWGGLLLILLFSRGTGLLGLLPAQGFPDTGWATPGKALSCLLMPALTTGITAGASIMRYTRAAVGDMASSQAVDMAMACGMTRKQAVLRVALRLATAQLVSVVGLTFAQMITGVMVVENLFVLPGLGAMLVTDVGNRDLIAVQSELFLLAVFFLLLGLVVDLTHRALDPRLKHSGVVSGKAEA
;
A
#
# COMPACT_ATOMS: atom_id res chain seq x y z
N MET A 1 -20.73 12.83 14.94
CA MET A 1 -21.44 12.30 13.78
C MET A 1 -21.19 13.07 12.48
N ARG A 2 -21.34 14.40 12.43
CA ARG A 2 -21.11 15.22 11.20
C ARG A 2 -19.75 15.03 10.51
N PHE A 3 -18.65 14.85 11.23
CA PHE A 3 -17.32 14.64 10.63
C PHE A 3 -17.20 13.29 9.92
N VAL A 4 -17.64 12.21 10.57
CA VAL A 4 -17.60 10.84 9.97
C VAL A 4 -18.47 10.81 8.72
N GLY A 5 -19.69 11.40 8.79
CA GLY A 5 -20.57 11.51 7.63
C GLY A 5 -19.93 12.31 6.47
N LYS A 6 -19.27 13.45 6.76
CA LYS A 6 -18.55 14.22 5.73
C LYS A 6 -17.39 13.41 5.10
N ARG A 7 -16.62 12.69 5.91
CA ARG A 7 -15.52 11.85 5.42
C ARG A 7 -16.01 10.68 4.59
N LEU A 8 -17.12 10.05 5.01
CA LEU A 8 -17.75 8.96 4.24
C LEU A 8 -18.30 9.48 2.91
N ALA A 9 -18.95 10.65 2.90
CA ALA A 9 -19.42 11.27 1.68
C ALA A 9 -18.25 11.62 0.71
N LEU A 10 -17.15 12.15 1.23
CA LEU A 10 -15.94 12.39 0.44
C LEU A 10 -15.31 11.09 -0.09
N PHE A 11 -15.30 10.03 0.72
CA PHE A 11 -14.85 8.71 0.29
C PHE A 11 -15.68 8.18 -0.88
N VAL A 12 -17.01 8.23 -0.78
CA VAL A 12 -17.92 7.80 -1.86
C VAL A 12 -17.74 8.66 -3.10
N ALA A 13 -17.66 9.99 -2.96
CA ALA A 13 -17.43 10.89 -4.08
C ALA A 13 -16.09 10.64 -4.78
N ALA A 14 -15.01 10.40 -4.00
CA ALA A 14 -13.70 10.04 -4.53
C ALA A 14 -13.74 8.69 -5.23
N LEU A 15 -14.46 7.71 -4.68
CA LEU A 15 -14.62 6.37 -5.28
C LEU A 15 -15.32 6.46 -6.64
N VAL A 16 -16.41 7.21 -6.73
CA VAL A 16 -17.12 7.44 -8.00
C VAL A 16 -16.24 8.19 -8.99
N GLY A 17 -15.51 9.22 -8.54
CA GLY A 17 -14.58 9.96 -9.40
C GLY A 17 -13.45 9.08 -9.94
N LEU A 18 -12.85 8.24 -9.09
CA LEU A 18 -11.79 7.30 -9.49
C LEU A 18 -12.32 6.19 -10.41
N SER A 19 -13.51 5.66 -10.14
CA SER A 19 -14.12 4.66 -11.03
C SER A 19 -14.38 5.23 -12.43
N ALA A 20 -14.90 6.46 -12.52
CA ALA A 20 -15.09 7.14 -13.79
C ALA A 20 -13.75 7.40 -14.49
N LEU A 21 -12.72 7.83 -13.75
CA LEU A 21 -11.38 8.05 -14.29
C LEU A 21 -10.78 6.75 -14.86
N VAL A 22 -10.80 5.65 -14.10
CA VAL A 22 -10.30 4.34 -14.54
C VAL A 22 -11.04 3.87 -15.78
N PHE A 23 -12.37 3.97 -15.79
CA PHE A 23 -13.19 3.60 -16.93
C PHE A 23 -12.82 4.39 -18.19
N VAL A 24 -12.75 5.72 -18.09
CA VAL A 24 -12.44 6.61 -19.24
C VAL A 24 -11.01 6.36 -19.73
N MET A 25 -10.04 6.27 -18.82
CA MET A 25 -8.64 6.03 -19.17
C MET A 25 -8.46 4.77 -20.01
N LEU A 26 -9.12 3.67 -19.62
CA LEU A 26 -9.03 2.41 -20.35
C LEU A 26 -9.76 2.44 -21.70
N ARG A 27 -10.76 3.31 -21.88
CA ARG A 27 -11.46 3.48 -23.18
C ARG A 27 -10.73 4.42 -24.15
N VAL A 28 -9.88 5.31 -23.62
CA VAL A 28 -9.04 6.20 -24.46
C VAL A 28 -7.78 5.49 -24.96
N LEU A 29 -7.37 4.39 -24.32
CA LEU A 29 -6.22 3.61 -24.77
C LEU A 29 -6.41 3.12 -26.22
N PRO A 30 -5.43 3.34 -27.10
CA PRO A 30 -5.53 2.89 -28.49
C PRO A 30 -5.57 1.37 -28.58
N GLY A 31 -6.58 0.84 -29.26
CA GLY A 31 -6.79 -0.58 -29.48
C GLY A 31 -8.24 -1.00 -29.29
N ASP A 32 -8.68 -1.93 -30.11
CA ASP A 32 -10.00 -2.55 -30.00
C ASP A 32 -9.89 -3.78 -29.10
N VAL A 33 -10.55 -3.75 -27.95
CA VAL A 33 -10.58 -4.86 -26.98
C VAL A 33 -11.07 -6.15 -27.67
N ALA A 34 -12.12 -6.06 -28.48
CA ALA A 34 -12.67 -7.20 -29.20
C ALA A 34 -11.66 -7.77 -30.22
N ALA A 35 -10.91 -6.90 -30.89
CA ALA A 35 -9.88 -7.34 -31.84
C ALA A 35 -8.70 -8.01 -31.12
N VAL A 36 -8.31 -7.53 -29.93
CA VAL A 36 -7.25 -8.15 -29.11
C VAL A 36 -7.66 -9.54 -28.64
N ILE A 37 -8.89 -9.70 -28.15
CA ILE A 37 -9.44 -10.98 -27.70
C ILE A 37 -9.59 -11.95 -28.86
N ALA A 38 -10.03 -11.46 -30.03
CA ALA A 38 -10.22 -12.25 -31.21
C ALA A 38 -8.90 -12.81 -31.78
N GLY A 39 -7.77 -12.12 -31.52
CA GLY A 39 -6.46 -12.52 -31.99
C GLY A 39 -6.14 -12.05 -33.40
N THR A 40 -4.90 -12.29 -33.85
CA THR A 40 -4.36 -11.76 -35.12
C THR A 40 -5.02 -12.31 -36.40
N ASN A 41 -5.67 -13.47 -36.30
CA ASN A 41 -6.31 -14.16 -37.45
C ASN A 41 -7.85 -14.11 -37.40
N ALA A 42 -8.42 -13.21 -36.58
CA ALA A 42 -9.87 -13.13 -36.39
C ALA A 42 -10.58 -12.54 -37.61
N THR A 43 -11.73 -13.11 -37.97
CA THR A 43 -12.61 -12.53 -38.97
C THR A 43 -13.37 -11.33 -38.44
N PRO A 44 -13.76 -10.37 -39.32
CA PRO A 44 -14.58 -9.22 -38.90
C PRO A 44 -15.86 -9.62 -38.15
N GLU A 45 -16.47 -10.74 -38.57
CA GLU A 45 -17.69 -11.28 -37.94
C GLU A 45 -17.42 -11.73 -36.50
N ARG A 46 -16.26 -12.36 -36.24
CA ARG A 46 -15.84 -12.76 -34.89
C ARG A 46 -15.59 -11.54 -33.99
N ILE A 47 -14.96 -10.51 -34.51
CA ILE A 47 -14.74 -9.25 -33.79
C ILE A 47 -16.10 -8.59 -33.44
N ALA A 48 -17.02 -8.55 -34.40
CA ALA A 48 -18.37 -8.00 -34.18
C ALA A 48 -19.14 -8.80 -33.12
N SER A 49 -19.08 -10.13 -33.14
CA SER A 49 -19.74 -10.98 -32.15
C SER A 49 -19.17 -10.74 -30.73
N LEU A 50 -17.87 -10.59 -30.60
CA LEU A 50 -17.21 -10.29 -29.32
C LEU A 50 -17.58 -8.89 -28.81
N ARG A 51 -17.66 -7.88 -29.69
CA ARG A 51 -18.13 -6.55 -29.29
C ARG A 51 -19.53 -6.59 -28.71
N ALA A 52 -20.45 -7.32 -29.36
CA ALA A 52 -21.82 -7.48 -28.87
C ALA A 52 -21.85 -8.27 -27.54
N GLU A 53 -21.08 -9.36 -27.43
CA GLU A 53 -20.98 -10.19 -26.23
C GLU A 53 -20.48 -9.40 -25.00
N PHE A 54 -19.43 -8.57 -25.18
CA PHE A 54 -18.89 -7.72 -24.12
C PHE A 54 -19.60 -6.37 -23.99
N GLY A 55 -20.66 -6.11 -24.75
CA GLY A 55 -21.44 -4.89 -24.70
C GLY A 55 -20.65 -3.63 -25.11
N LEU A 56 -19.59 -3.78 -25.90
CA LEU A 56 -18.74 -2.69 -26.34
C LEU A 56 -19.41 -1.79 -27.40
N ASP A 57 -20.50 -2.25 -28.00
CA ASP A 57 -21.33 -1.49 -28.95
C ASP A 57 -22.28 -0.51 -28.26
N LYS A 58 -22.48 -0.64 -26.93
CA LYS A 58 -23.33 0.27 -26.17
C LYS A 58 -22.69 1.64 -26.01
N PRO A 59 -23.49 2.72 -25.83
CA PRO A 59 -22.97 4.03 -25.45
C PRO A 59 -22.10 3.95 -24.17
N LEU A 60 -21.02 4.73 -24.09
CA LEU A 60 -20.08 4.70 -22.96
C LEU A 60 -20.75 4.87 -21.60
N VAL A 61 -21.79 5.71 -21.51
CA VAL A 61 -22.54 5.92 -20.27
C VAL A 61 -23.26 4.64 -19.83
N ALA A 62 -23.84 3.89 -20.80
CA ALA A 62 -24.48 2.62 -20.50
C ALA A 62 -23.46 1.55 -20.06
N GLN A 63 -22.30 1.46 -20.74
CA GLN A 63 -21.21 0.56 -20.33
C GLN A 63 -20.71 0.86 -18.90
N TYR A 64 -20.54 2.15 -18.57
CA TYR A 64 -20.18 2.56 -17.21
C TYR A 64 -21.25 2.19 -16.18
N GLY A 65 -22.52 2.43 -16.51
CA GLY A 65 -23.65 2.07 -15.65
C GLY A 65 -23.76 0.56 -15.40
N ASP A 66 -23.63 -0.25 -16.45
CA ASP A 66 -23.64 -1.70 -16.36
C ASP A 66 -22.48 -2.22 -15.47
N TRP A 67 -21.27 -1.66 -15.67
CA TRP A 67 -20.11 -2.02 -14.85
C TRP A 67 -20.29 -1.62 -13.38
N MET A 68 -20.76 -0.40 -13.09
CA MET A 68 -21.03 0.04 -11.72
C MET A 68 -22.12 -0.78 -11.04
N ALA A 69 -23.15 -1.16 -11.78
CA ALA A 69 -24.19 -2.06 -11.27
C ALA A 69 -23.61 -3.44 -10.94
N GLY A 70 -22.77 -4.01 -11.81
CA GLY A 70 -22.05 -5.25 -11.54
C GLY A 70 -21.21 -5.18 -10.26
N LEU A 71 -20.44 -4.10 -10.09
CA LEU A 71 -19.59 -3.89 -8.88
C LEU A 71 -20.42 -3.88 -7.59
N LEU A 72 -21.63 -3.28 -7.61
CA LEU A 72 -22.52 -3.26 -6.44
C LEU A 72 -23.05 -4.66 -6.06
N HIS A 73 -23.10 -5.58 -7.02
CA HIS A 73 -23.45 -6.99 -6.81
C HIS A 73 -22.25 -7.91 -6.60
N GLY A 74 -21.02 -7.34 -6.55
CA GLY A 74 -19.78 -8.10 -6.39
C GLY A 74 -19.30 -8.78 -7.67
N ASP A 75 -19.89 -8.44 -8.82
CA ASP A 75 -19.42 -8.91 -10.12
C ASP A 75 -18.32 -8.00 -10.65
N LEU A 76 -17.11 -8.53 -10.70
CA LEU A 76 -15.91 -7.87 -11.23
C LEU A 76 -15.66 -8.22 -12.72
N GLY A 77 -16.60 -8.93 -13.33
CA GLY A 77 -16.48 -9.39 -14.69
C GLY A 77 -15.67 -10.68 -14.86
N VAL A 78 -15.54 -11.07 -16.11
CA VAL A 78 -14.78 -12.25 -16.54
C VAL A 78 -13.60 -11.79 -17.37
N SER A 79 -12.40 -12.32 -17.08
CA SER A 79 -11.18 -12.07 -17.84
C SER A 79 -11.43 -12.41 -19.32
N ALA A 80 -11.18 -11.46 -20.18
CA ALA A 80 -11.40 -11.61 -21.61
C ALA A 80 -10.41 -12.59 -22.26
N VAL A 81 -9.20 -12.69 -21.72
CA VAL A 81 -8.14 -13.59 -22.19
C VAL A 81 -8.23 -14.96 -21.54
N GLY A 82 -8.47 -14.98 -20.20
CA GLY A 82 -8.44 -16.22 -19.43
C GLY A 82 -9.79 -16.91 -19.26
N GLY A 83 -10.92 -16.26 -19.57
CA GLY A 83 -12.26 -16.81 -19.38
C GLY A 83 -12.64 -17.11 -17.93
N ARG A 84 -11.92 -16.56 -16.95
CA ARG A 84 -12.11 -16.84 -15.52
C ARG A 84 -12.73 -15.64 -14.81
N PRO A 85 -13.57 -15.85 -13.79
CA PRO A 85 -14.09 -14.76 -12.97
C PRO A 85 -12.95 -13.97 -12.31
N VAL A 86 -12.90 -12.66 -12.57
CA VAL A 86 -11.85 -11.76 -12.06
C VAL A 86 -11.86 -11.72 -10.53
N ALA A 87 -13.05 -11.72 -9.90
CA ALA A 87 -13.20 -11.73 -8.45
C ALA A 87 -12.44 -12.89 -7.78
N ARG A 88 -12.54 -14.11 -8.35
CA ARG A 88 -11.84 -15.28 -7.83
C ARG A 88 -10.32 -15.15 -7.98
N GLN A 89 -9.85 -14.63 -9.10
CA GLN A 89 -8.42 -14.44 -9.34
C GLN A 89 -7.85 -13.42 -8.35
N ILE A 90 -8.52 -12.29 -8.17
CA ILE A 90 -8.14 -11.26 -7.21
C ILE A 90 -8.11 -11.82 -5.79
N ALA A 91 -9.11 -12.59 -5.36
CA ALA A 91 -9.13 -13.18 -4.01
C ALA A 91 -7.92 -14.09 -3.75
N MET A 92 -7.55 -14.92 -4.73
CA MET A 92 -6.37 -15.80 -4.61
C MET A 92 -5.06 -15.00 -4.54
N ARG A 93 -4.93 -13.96 -5.36
CA ARG A 93 -3.74 -13.11 -5.42
C ARG A 93 -3.62 -12.21 -4.18
N ALA A 94 -4.74 -11.68 -3.71
CA ALA A 94 -4.83 -10.89 -2.49
C ALA A 94 -4.34 -11.66 -1.25
N ALA A 95 -4.56 -12.98 -1.22
CA ALA A 95 -4.05 -13.85 -0.15
C ALA A 95 -2.51 -13.95 -0.09
N VAL A 96 -1.81 -13.47 -1.10
CA VAL A 96 -0.34 -13.34 -1.10
C VAL A 96 0.07 -11.90 -0.83
N THR A 97 -0.52 -10.94 -1.53
CA THR A 97 -0.17 -9.52 -1.45
C THR A 97 -0.43 -8.92 -0.07
N PHE A 98 -1.61 -9.16 0.53
CA PHE A 98 -1.92 -8.54 1.83
C PHE A 98 -1.02 -9.04 2.97
N PRO A 99 -0.78 -10.35 3.15
CA PRO A 99 0.20 -10.80 4.14
C PRO A 99 1.61 -10.26 3.90
N LEU A 100 2.03 -10.15 2.63
CA LEU A 100 3.32 -9.54 2.30
C LEU A 100 3.39 -8.07 2.74
N ILE A 101 2.36 -7.27 2.45
CA ILE A 101 2.28 -5.86 2.87
C ILE A 101 2.30 -5.75 4.40
N VAL A 102 1.50 -6.55 5.09
CA VAL A 102 1.44 -6.54 6.56
C VAL A 102 2.78 -6.92 7.17
N LEU A 103 3.43 -7.98 6.68
CA LEU A 103 4.74 -8.42 7.17
C LEU A 103 5.80 -7.34 6.92
N SER A 104 5.79 -6.73 5.74
CA SER A 104 6.69 -5.62 5.39
C SER A 104 6.49 -4.42 6.31
N LEU A 105 5.24 -4.06 6.60
CA LEU A 105 4.92 -2.96 7.51
C LEU A 105 5.39 -3.26 8.94
N LEU A 106 5.16 -4.48 9.43
CA LEU A 106 5.63 -4.89 10.75
C LEU A 106 7.16 -4.80 10.86
N ILE A 107 7.89 -5.24 9.84
CA ILE A 107 9.36 -5.10 9.77
C ILE A 107 9.75 -3.62 9.76
N ALA A 108 9.09 -2.80 8.94
CA ALA A 108 9.38 -1.38 8.84
C ALA A 108 9.16 -0.65 10.17
N LEU A 109 8.07 -0.97 10.89
CA LEU A 109 7.78 -0.41 12.21
C LEU A 109 8.77 -0.91 13.27
N ALA A 110 9.08 -2.21 13.27
CA ALA A 110 10.02 -2.83 14.21
C ALA A 110 11.46 -2.26 14.07
N ILE A 111 11.84 -1.82 12.88
CA ILE A 111 13.14 -1.18 12.62
C ILE A 111 13.03 0.34 12.82
N GLY A 112 12.06 0.98 12.17
CA GLY A 112 12.00 2.42 12.04
C GLY A 112 11.70 3.15 13.34
N LEU A 113 10.72 2.70 14.13
CA LEU A 113 10.35 3.36 15.37
C LEU A 113 11.45 3.28 16.44
N PRO A 114 12.01 2.09 16.75
CA PRO A 114 13.06 2.00 17.78
C PRO A 114 14.34 2.73 17.36
N LEU A 115 14.78 2.58 16.09
CA LEU A 115 16.00 3.26 15.64
C LEU A 115 15.82 4.77 15.54
N GLY A 116 14.63 5.26 15.16
CA GLY A 116 14.29 6.67 15.17
C GLY A 116 14.35 7.27 16.59
N CYS A 117 13.75 6.62 17.59
CA CYS A 117 13.83 7.00 19.00
C CYS A 117 15.29 6.93 19.51
N ALA A 118 16.02 5.88 19.18
CA ALA A 118 17.44 5.74 19.58
C ALA A 118 18.31 6.86 19.01
N ALA A 119 18.03 7.29 17.79
CA ALA A 119 18.75 8.41 17.15
C ALA A 119 18.53 9.75 17.88
N VAL A 120 17.35 9.97 18.50
CA VAL A 120 17.06 11.16 19.34
C VAL A 120 17.77 11.07 20.69
N LEU A 121 17.82 9.87 21.28
CA LEU A 121 18.36 9.64 22.63
C LEU A 121 19.90 9.60 22.65
N THR A 122 20.54 9.30 21.50
CA THR A 122 21.98 9.11 21.47
C THR A 122 22.74 10.43 21.63
N ARG A 123 23.73 10.44 22.55
CA ARG A 123 24.65 11.56 22.78
C ARG A 123 25.97 11.40 21.99
N ASN A 124 26.27 10.17 21.54
CA ASN A 124 27.51 9.89 20.85
C ASN A 124 27.42 10.39 19.38
N PRO A 125 28.30 11.32 18.94
CA PRO A 125 28.26 11.88 17.59
C PRO A 125 28.51 10.82 16.50
N ARG A 126 29.30 9.78 16.77
CA ARG A 126 29.56 8.69 15.80
C ARG A 126 28.31 7.84 15.59
N LEU A 127 27.59 7.48 16.67
CA LEU A 127 26.33 6.75 16.56
C LEU A 127 25.23 7.60 15.88
N ARG A 128 25.21 8.91 16.15
CA ARG A 128 24.29 9.82 15.45
C ARG A 128 24.57 9.87 13.96
N GLY A 129 25.85 9.93 13.57
CA GLY A 129 26.29 9.86 12.18
C GLY A 129 25.89 8.54 11.53
N LEU A 130 26.09 7.40 12.22
CA LEU A 130 25.69 6.08 11.74
C LEU A 130 24.17 6.00 11.49
N PHE A 131 23.35 6.43 12.45
CA PHE A 131 21.89 6.45 12.28
C PHE A 131 21.47 7.34 11.11
N HIS A 132 22.16 8.47 10.92
CA HIS A 132 21.88 9.35 9.79
C HIS A 132 22.25 8.69 8.46
N GLY A 133 23.42 8.05 8.39
CA GLY A 133 23.86 7.27 7.23
C GLY A 133 22.88 6.15 6.86
N ILE A 134 22.47 5.35 7.84
CA ILE A 134 21.46 4.27 7.64
C ILE A 134 20.15 4.83 7.09
N ALA A 135 19.67 5.95 7.62
CA ALA A 135 18.42 6.55 7.17
C ALA A 135 18.53 7.11 5.73
N ILE A 136 19.68 7.66 5.34
CA ILE A 136 19.92 8.15 3.97
C ILE A 136 20.07 6.98 3.00
N VAL A 137 21.01 6.08 3.28
CA VAL A 137 21.33 4.95 2.39
C VAL A 137 20.12 4.03 2.24
N GLY A 138 19.47 3.65 3.36
CA GLY A 138 18.30 2.76 3.31
C GLY A 138 17.10 3.37 2.57
N GLY A 139 16.95 4.71 2.58
CA GLY A 139 15.90 5.39 1.83
C GLY A 139 16.26 5.71 0.37
N ALA A 140 17.55 5.67 0.02
CA ALA A 140 18.04 5.95 -1.33
C ALA A 140 18.16 4.69 -2.20
N VAL A 141 18.31 3.51 -1.59
CA VAL A 141 18.43 2.24 -2.32
C VAL A 141 17.07 1.85 -2.92
N PRO A 142 16.97 1.70 -4.25
CA PRO A 142 15.77 1.20 -4.88
C PRO A 142 15.42 -0.21 -4.38
N ALA A 143 14.13 -0.49 -4.15
CA ALA A 143 13.68 -1.78 -3.63
C ALA A 143 14.18 -2.97 -4.46
N LEU A 144 14.22 -2.84 -5.79
CA LEU A 144 14.76 -3.87 -6.68
C LEU A 144 16.22 -4.23 -6.36
N TRP A 145 17.08 -3.24 -6.14
CA TRP A 145 18.48 -3.47 -5.80
C TRP A 145 18.61 -4.14 -4.43
N GLY A 146 17.83 -3.67 -3.45
CA GLY A 146 17.79 -4.30 -2.13
C GLY A 146 17.34 -5.76 -2.22
N GLY A 147 16.32 -6.05 -3.03
CA GLY A 147 15.83 -7.40 -3.27
C GLY A 147 16.87 -8.30 -3.93
N LEU A 148 17.54 -7.82 -4.97
CA LEU A 148 18.62 -8.57 -5.64
C LEU A 148 19.79 -8.88 -4.69
N LEU A 149 20.18 -7.93 -3.84
CA LEU A 149 21.22 -8.16 -2.83
C LEU A 149 20.78 -9.22 -1.80
N LEU A 150 19.53 -9.20 -1.37
CA LEU A 150 19.01 -10.21 -0.46
C LEU A 150 18.95 -11.60 -1.11
N ILE A 151 18.58 -11.68 -2.39
CA ILE A 151 18.62 -12.93 -3.17
C ILE A 151 20.06 -13.45 -3.23
N LEU A 152 21.02 -12.59 -3.60
CA LEU A 152 22.43 -12.95 -3.70
C LEU A 152 23.00 -13.45 -2.36
N LEU A 153 22.57 -12.87 -1.24
CA LEU A 153 23.07 -13.23 0.08
C LEU A 153 22.37 -14.47 0.65
N PHE A 154 21.05 -14.55 0.58
CA PHE A 154 20.27 -15.51 1.37
C PHE A 154 19.59 -16.61 0.56
N SER A 155 19.55 -16.57 -0.79
CA SER A 155 18.75 -17.50 -1.55
C SER A 155 19.33 -18.91 -1.55
N ARG A 156 18.45 -19.92 -1.54
CA ARG A 156 18.83 -21.34 -1.70
C ARG A 156 19.25 -21.61 -3.13
N GLY A 157 20.39 -22.25 -3.28
CA GLY A 157 20.93 -22.69 -4.56
C GLY A 157 21.77 -21.66 -5.30
N THR A 158 21.49 -20.36 -5.17
CA THR A 158 22.22 -19.29 -5.86
C THR A 158 22.86 -18.28 -4.91
N GLY A 159 22.42 -18.20 -3.67
CA GLY A 159 22.91 -17.25 -2.68
C GLY A 159 24.09 -17.80 -1.85
N LEU A 160 24.82 -16.88 -1.22
CA LEU A 160 25.99 -17.21 -0.41
C LEU A 160 25.67 -18.03 0.85
N LEU A 161 24.51 -17.77 1.47
CA LEU A 161 24.11 -18.40 2.74
C LEU A 161 23.10 -19.55 2.56
N GLY A 162 22.38 -19.62 1.47
CA GLY A 162 21.48 -20.72 1.14
C GLY A 162 20.32 -20.96 2.11
N LEU A 163 19.81 -19.92 2.78
CA LEU A 163 18.86 -20.03 3.88
C LEU A 163 17.38 -20.00 3.46
N LEU A 164 17.01 -19.14 2.53
CA LEU A 164 15.63 -18.80 2.18
C LEU A 164 15.30 -19.15 0.73
N PRO A 165 14.02 -19.44 0.40
CA PRO A 165 13.60 -19.63 -0.98
C PRO A 165 13.85 -18.35 -1.80
N ALA A 166 14.38 -18.49 -3.00
CA ALA A 166 14.71 -17.37 -3.88
C ALA A 166 13.47 -16.75 -4.51
N GLN A 167 12.51 -17.58 -4.93
CA GLN A 167 11.37 -17.19 -5.75
C GLN A 167 10.19 -18.12 -5.52
N GLY A 168 9.00 -17.65 -5.93
CA GLY A 168 7.77 -18.42 -5.93
C GLY A 168 7.05 -18.47 -4.60
N PHE A 169 5.86 -19.05 -4.64
CA PHE A 169 5.00 -19.28 -3.49
C PHE A 169 4.55 -20.74 -3.51
N PRO A 170 4.34 -21.42 -2.37
CA PRO A 170 4.01 -22.85 -2.36
C PRO A 170 2.71 -23.14 -3.13
N ASP A 171 2.67 -24.19 -3.94
CA ASP A 171 1.46 -24.64 -4.64
C ASP A 171 0.34 -24.99 -3.67
N THR A 172 0.69 -25.46 -2.47
CA THR A 172 -0.24 -25.70 -1.37
C THR A 172 -0.79 -24.41 -0.73
N GLY A 173 -0.31 -23.25 -1.15
CA GLY A 173 -0.70 -21.96 -0.60
C GLY A 173 -0.50 -21.88 0.91
N TRP A 174 -1.50 -21.37 1.61
CA TRP A 174 -1.50 -21.24 3.06
C TRP A 174 -1.78 -22.54 3.83
N ALA A 175 -2.02 -23.67 3.15
CA ALA A 175 -2.11 -24.98 3.82
C ALA A 175 -0.79 -25.37 4.50
N THR A 176 0.34 -24.78 4.06
CA THR A 176 1.66 -24.93 4.70
C THR A 176 2.21 -23.56 5.14
N PRO A 177 1.73 -23.00 6.29
CA PRO A 177 2.03 -21.62 6.67
C PRO A 177 3.54 -21.33 6.84
N GLY A 178 4.30 -22.28 7.36
CA GLY A 178 5.75 -22.13 7.53
C GLY A 178 6.50 -21.95 6.20
N LYS A 179 6.12 -22.71 5.16
CA LYS A 179 6.67 -22.54 3.81
C LYS A 179 6.22 -21.24 3.18
N ALA A 180 4.93 -20.90 3.30
CA ALA A 180 4.40 -19.64 2.79
C ALA A 180 5.11 -18.42 3.40
N LEU A 181 5.28 -18.39 4.72
CA LEU A 181 5.99 -17.31 5.41
C LEU A 181 7.48 -17.25 5.00
N SER A 182 8.15 -18.40 4.83
CA SER A 182 9.55 -18.40 4.38
C SER A 182 9.73 -17.81 2.98
N CYS A 183 8.76 -18.02 2.06
CA CYS A 183 8.76 -17.41 0.74
C CYS A 183 8.49 -15.90 0.78
N LEU A 184 7.70 -15.43 1.74
CA LEU A 184 7.39 -14.01 1.91
C LEU A 184 8.47 -13.23 2.67
N LEU A 185 9.38 -13.89 3.38
CA LEU A 185 10.32 -13.23 4.28
C LEU A 185 11.31 -12.32 3.54
N MET A 186 11.97 -12.80 2.48
CA MET A 186 12.90 -11.98 1.69
C MET A 186 12.19 -10.80 1.00
N PRO A 187 11.05 -10.99 0.30
CA PRO A 187 10.26 -9.88 -0.23
C PRO A 187 9.85 -8.86 0.83
N ALA A 188 9.41 -9.36 2.01
CA ALA A 188 9.01 -8.50 3.12
C ALA A 188 10.20 -7.73 3.73
N LEU A 189 11.37 -8.33 3.83
CA LEU A 189 12.59 -7.65 4.25
C LEU A 189 13.01 -6.58 3.24
N THR A 190 12.88 -6.86 1.94
CA THR A 190 13.20 -5.91 0.87
C THR A 190 12.41 -4.61 1.02
N THR A 191 11.09 -4.71 1.09
CA THR A 191 10.21 -3.54 1.24
C THR A 191 10.22 -2.99 2.66
N GLY A 192 10.31 -3.85 3.67
CA GLY A 192 10.29 -3.49 5.08
C GLY A 192 11.52 -2.70 5.52
N ILE A 193 12.72 -3.04 5.06
CA ILE A 193 13.96 -2.32 5.39
C ILE A 193 13.96 -0.91 4.77
N THR A 194 13.59 -0.78 3.49
CA THR A 194 13.54 0.51 2.80
C THR A 194 12.47 1.44 3.40
N ALA A 195 11.28 0.91 3.69
CA ALA A 195 10.23 1.63 4.39
C ALA A 195 10.62 1.95 5.84
N GLY A 196 11.31 1.04 6.54
CA GLY A 196 11.82 1.23 7.89
C GLY A 196 12.84 2.35 7.99
N ALA A 197 13.73 2.50 7.00
CA ALA A 197 14.66 3.64 6.93
C ALA A 197 13.91 4.98 6.80
N SER A 198 12.84 5.02 6.03
CA SER A 198 11.97 6.19 5.90
C SER A 198 11.24 6.49 7.22
N ILE A 199 10.61 5.49 7.84
CA ILE A 199 9.95 5.63 9.15
C ILE A 199 10.94 6.07 10.21
N MET A 200 12.17 5.53 10.24
CA MET A 200 13.24 5.95 11.15
C MET A 200 13.53 7.45 11.02
N ARG A 201 13.70 7.95 9.80
CA ARG A 201 13.96 9.36 9.53
C ARG A 201 12.83 10.26 10.05
N TYR A 202 11.59 9.93 9.73
CA TYR A 202 10.44 10.69 10.17
C TYR A 202 10.22 10.58 11.69
N THR A 203 10.43 9.40 12.29
CA THR A 203 10.34 9.22 13.74
C THR A 203 11.37 10.08 14.46
N ARG A 204 12.62 10.10 13.96
CA ARG A 204 13.67 10.96 14.49
C ARG A 204 13.28 12.44 14.44
N ALA A 205 12.71 12.91 13.33
CA ALA A 205 12.27 14.30 13.20
C ALA A 205 11.13 14.60 14.16
N ALA A 206 10.02 13.84 14.10
CA ALA A 206 8.83 14.07 14.90
C ALA A 206 9.09 13.98 16.41
N VAL A 207 9.84 12.97 16.86
CA VAL A 207 10.19 12.81 18.28
C VAL A 207 11.24 13.83 18.70
N GLY A 208 12.17 14.19 17.80
CA GLY A 208 13.18 15.22 18.06
C GLY A 208 12.56 16.60 18.29
N ASP A 209 11.62 17.01 17.46
CA ASP A 209 10.88 18.26 17.61
C ASP A 209 10.11 18.31 18.96
N MET A 210 9.45 17.21 19.32
CA MET A 210 8.73 17.13 20.59
C MET A 210 9.69 17.02 21.78
N ALA A 211 10.88 16.48 21.62
CA ALA A 211 11.88 16.36 22.69
C ALA A 211 12.46 17.71 23.15
N SER A 212 12.30 18.77 22.36
CA SER A 212 12.64 20.15 22.69
C SER A 212 11.45 20.99 23.17
N SER A 213 10.30 20.36 23.44
CA SER A 213 9.09 21.04 23.90
C SER A 213 9.10 21.32 25.41
N GLN A 214 8.40 22.38 25.81
CA GLN A 214 8.21 22.72 27.22
C GLN A 214 7.60 21.60 28.07
N ALA A 215 6.78 20.73 27.42
CA ALA A 215 6.18 19.58 28.14
C ALA A 215 7.24 18.55 28.55
N VAL A 216 8.29 18.37 27.75
CA VAL A 216 9.43 17.50 28.10
C VAL A 216 10.29 18.13 29.18
N ASP A 217 10.53 19.45 29.11
CA ASP A 217 11.30 20.18 30.13
C ASP A 217 10.58 20.11 31.50
N MET A 218 9.26 20.31 31.51
CA MET A 218 8.46 20.18 32.72
C MET A 218 8.51 18.74 33.26
N ALA A 219 8.41 17.72 32.42
CA ALA A 219 8.53 16.33 32.87
C ALA A 219 9.91 16.04 33.50
N MET A 220 10.98 16.61 32.94
CA MET A 220 12.32 16.51 33.56
C MET A 220 12.42 17.27 34.88
N ALA A 221 11.82 18.47 34.99
CA ALA A 221 11.74 19.22 36.22
C ALA A 221 10.96 18.45 37.32
N CYS A 222 9.99 17.63 36.94
CA CYS A 222 9.27 16.71 37.82
C CYS A 222 10.04 15.42 38.17
N GLY A 223 11.34 15.31 37.79
CA GLY A 223 12.21 14.20 38.17
C GLY A 223 12.32 13.07 37.14
N MET A 224 11.73 13.21 35.95
CA MET A 224 11.95 12.22 34.90
C MET A 224 13.36 12.33 34.31
N THR A 225 13.98 11.18 34.07
CA THR A 225 15.21 11.16 33.25
C THR A 225 14.90 11.56 31.82
N ARG A 226 15.88 12.11 31.08
CA ARG A 226 15.71 12.48 29.67
C ARG A 226 15.16 11.31 28.81
N LYS A 227 15.64 10.08 29.06
CA LYS A 227 15.15 8.89 28.37
C LYS A 227 13.66 8.66 28.64
N GLN A 228 13.24 8.76 29.89
CA GLN A 228 11.82 8.61 30.29
C GLN A 228 10.96 9.72 29.68
N ALA A 229 11.41 10.98 29.76
CA ALA A 229 10.68 12.12 29.22
C ALA A 229 10.49 11.99 27.69
N VAL A 230 11.55 11.60 26.95
CA VAL A 230 11.45 11.38 25.49
C VAL A 230 10.50 10.21 25.17
N LEU A 231 10.64 9.06 25.82
CA LEU A 231 9.84 7.88 25.47
C LEU A 231 8.39 7.95 25.96
N ARG A 232 8.10 8.67 27.06
CA ARG A 232 6.74 8.75 27.62
C ARG A 232 5.98 10.02 27.23
N VAL A 233 6.69 11.14 27.05
CA VAL A 233 6.07 12.43 26.74
C VAL A 233 6.26 12.79 25.26
N ALA A 234 7.52 12.93 24.78
CA ALA A 234 7.77 13.35 23.41
C ALA A 234 7.18 12.37 22.39
N LEU A 235 7.39 11.06 22.56
CA LEU A 235 6.85 10.05 21.66
C LEU A 235 5.31 10.07 21.64
N ARG A 236 4.66 10.27 22.79
CA ARG A 236 3.20 10.38 22.87
C ARG A 236 2.69 11.64 22.15
N LEU A 237 3.38 12.76 22.28
CA LEU A 237 3.04 14.01 21.58
C LEU A 237 3.25 13.87 20.06
N ALA A 238 4.26 13.11 19.62
CA ALA A 238 4.55 12.85 18.23
C ALA A 238 3.60 11.81 17.58
N THR A 239 2.76 11.10 18.35
CA THR A 239 1.97 9.96 17.85
C THR A 239 1.08 10.34 16.66
N ALA A 240 0.42 11.49 16.69
CA ALA A 240 -0.45 11.93 15.60
C ALA A 240 0.35 12.08 14.29
N GLN A 241 1.52 12.71 14.35
CA GLN A 241 2.41 12.86 13.21
C GLN A 241 2.94 11.51 12.71
N LEU A 242 3.30 10.61 13.63
CA LEU A 242 3.77 9.26 13.29
C LEU A 242 2.70 8.42 12.60
N VAL A 243 1.44 8.52 13.01
CA VAL A 243 0.32 7.84 12.34
C VAL A 243 0.17 8.31 10.89
N SER A 244 0.30 9.61 10.61
CA SER A 244 0.31 10.13 9.23
C SER A 244 1.43 9.52 8.40
N VAL A 245 2.64 9.50 8.97
CA VAL A 245 3.83 8.96 8.31
C VAL A 245 3.67 7.47 8.02
N VAL A 246 3.17 6.70 8.99
CA VAL A 246 2.90 5.27 8.81
C VAL A 246 1.86 5.05 7.71
N GLY A 247 0.77 5.82 7.71
CA GLY A 247 -0.25 5.74 6.67
C GLY A 247 0.29 6.07 5.27
N LEU A 248 1.08 7.13 5.14
CA LEU A 248 1.71 7.49 3.87
C LEU A 248 2.72 6.42 3.41
N THR A 249 3.53 5.91 4.33
CA THR A 249 4.51 4.84 4.03
C THR A 249 3.80 3.57 3.61
N PHE A 250 2.70 3.22 4.27
CA PHE A 250 1.89 2.06 3.89
C PHE A 250 1.31 2.21 2.48
N ALA A 251 0.80 3.39 2.12
CA ALA A 251 0.33 3.67 0.77
C ALA A 251 1.45 3.49 -0.27
N GLN A 252 2.65 4.01 0.00
CA GLN A 252 3.82 3.85 -0.87
C GLN A 252 4.27 2.38 -0.98
N MET A 253 4.15 1.59 0.10
CA MET A 253 4.50 0.17 0.11
C MET A 253 3.65 -0.66 -0.86
N ILE A 254 2.39 -0.29 -1.10
CA ILE A 254 1.52 -1.01 -2.05
C ILE A 254 2.17 -1.03 -3.45
N THR A 255 2.62 0.13 -3.92
CA THR A 255 3.32 0.23 -5.22
C THR A 255 4.67 -0.50 -5.18
N GLY A 256 5.42 -0.38 -4.09
CA GLY A 256 6.70 -1.08 -3.90
C GLY A 256 6.55 -2.60 -3.89
N VAL A 257 5.50 -3.11 -3.26
CA VAL A 257 5.20 -4.56 -3.21
C VAL A 257 4.90 -5.13 -4.58
N MET A 258 4.18 -4.40 -5.45
CA MET A 258 3.93 -4.84 -6.83
C MET A 258 5.22 -5.11 -7.61
N VAL A 259 6.22 -4.24 -7.43
CA VAL A 259 7.54 -4.41 -8.08
C VAL A 259 8.29 -5.61 -7.49
N VAL A 260 8.22 -5.78 -6.18
CA VAL A 260 8.88 -6.87 -5.46
C VAL A 260 8.21 -8.23 -5.75
N GLU A 261 6.89 -8.29 -5.91
CA GLU A 261 6.19 -9.50 -6.34
C GLU A 261 6.71 -10.02 -7.68
N ASN A 262 6.96 -9.13 -8.64
CA ASN A 262 7.54 -9.51 -9.93
C ASN A 262 8.99 -10.00 -9.79
N LEU A 263 9.80 -9.35 -8.95
CA LEU A 263 11.19 -9.76 -8.72
C LEU A 263 11.29 -11.17 -8.10
N PHE A 264 10.45 -11.45 -7.11
CA PHE A 264 10.45 -12.73 -6.39
C PHE A 264 9.49 -13.77 -7.01
N VAL A 265 8.90 -13.47 -8.17
CA VAL A 265 7.95 -14.34 -8.89
C VAL A 265 6.82 -14.82 -7.98
N LEU A 266 6.26 -13.90 -7.19
CA LEU A 266 5.13 -14.18 -6.31
C LEU A 266 3.82 -14.04 -7.09
N PRO A 267 2.84 -14.96 -6.88
CA PRO A 267 1.52 -14.87 -7.50
C PRO A 267 0.63 -13.85 -6.78
N GLY A 268 1.03 -12.58 -6.77
CA GLY A 268 0.31 -11.48 -6.11
C GLY A 268 -0.52 -10.63 -7.07
N LEU A 269 -1.21 -9.60 -6.52
CA LEU A 269 -2.04 -8.65 -7.28
C LEU A 269 -1.21 -7.80 -8.22
N GLY A 270 -0.01 -7.37 -7.82
CA GLY A 270 0.86 -6.57 -8.67
C GLY A 270 1.39 -7.35 -9.87
N ALA A 271 1.76 -8.63 -9.66
CA ALA A 271 2.16 -9.51 -10.76
C ALA A 271 1.00 -9.80 -11.71
N MET A 272 -0.23 -9.93 -11.19
CA MET A 272 -1.45 -10.10 -11.98
C MET A 272 -1.69 -8.85 -12.84
N LEU A 273 -1.68 -7.66 -12.25
CA LEU A 273 -1.89 -6.40 -12.97
C LEU A 273 -0.89 -6.22 -14.12
N VAL A 274 0.40 -6.48 -13.89
CA VAL A 274 1.44 -6.39 -14.94
C VAL A 274 1.15 -7.37 -16.09
N THR A 275 0.73 -8.59 -15.74
CA THR A 275 0.39 -9.63 -16.72
C THR A 275 -0.85 -9.23 -17.54
N ASP A 276 -1.91 -8.77 -16.87
CA ASP A 276 -3.18 -8.44 -17.52
C ASP A 276 -3.09 -7.16 -18.35
N VAL A 277 -2.28 -6.18 -17.94
CA VAL A 277 -1.91 -5.03 -18.77
C VAL A 277 -1.14 -5.48 -20.02
N GLY A 278 -0.16 -6.36 -19.86
CA GLY A 278 0.61 -6.93 -20.98
C GLY A 278 -0.25 -7.70 -21.98
N ASN A 279 -1.23 -8.44 -21.48
CA ASN A 279 -2.21 -9.18 -22.28
C ASN A 279 -3.37 -8.31 -22.81
N ARG A 280 -3.42 -7.03 -22.44
CA ARG A 280 -4.52 -6.10 -22.74
C ARG A 280 -5.90 -6.60 -22.31
N ASP A 281 -5.95 -7.33 -21.19
CA ASP A 281 -7.20 -7.75 -20.57
C ASP A 281 -7.83 -6.56 -19.81
N LEU A 282 -8.49 -5.67 -20.56
CA LEU A 282 -9.01 -4.43 -20.01
C LEU A 282 -10.10 -4.65 -18.95
N ILE A 283 -10.83 -5.78 -19.00
CA ILE A 283 -11.86 -6.10 -18.00
C ILE A 283 -11.20 -6.43 -16.66
N ALA A 284 -10.17 -7.27 -16.68
CA ALA A 284 -9.41 -7.60 -15.48
C ALA A 284 -8.69 -6.37 -14.93
N VAL A 285 -7.95 -5.63 -15.77
CA VAL A 285 -7.22 -4.41 -15.39
C VAL A 285 -8.14 -3.35 -14.79
N GLN A 286 -9.34 -3.14 -15.36
CA GLN A 286 -10.32 -2.19 -14.86
C GLN A 286 -10.75 -2.52 -13.43
N SER A 287 -11.04 -3.78 -13.18
CA SER A 287 -11.48 -4.27 -11.87
C SER A 287 -10.36 -4.26 -10.84
N GLU A 288 -9.13 -4.61 -11.23
CA GLU A 288 -7.94 -4.55 -10.38
C GLU A 288 -7.62 -3.11 -9.97
N LEU A 289 -7.57 -2.19 -10.93
CA LEU A 289 -7.30 -0.77 -10.64
C LEU A 289 -8.38 -0.17 -9.74
N PHE A 290 -9.65 -0.52 -9.98
CA PHE A 290 -10.75 -0.07 -9.11
C PHE A 290 -10.59 -0.59 -7.68
N LEU A 291 -10.30 -1.88 -7.48
CA LEU A 291 -10.10 -2.46 -6.15
C LEU A 291 -8.87 -1.88 -5.44
N LEU A 292 -7.78 -1.63 -6.17
CA LEU A 292 -6.62 -0.92 -5.61
C LEU A 292 -7.01 0.50 -5.18
N ALA A 293 -7.80 1.21 -5.98
CA ALA A 293 -8.29 2.54 -5.62
C ALA A 293 -9.18 2.51 -4.36
N VAL A 294 -10.11 1.54 -4.27
CA VAL A 294 -10.91 1.30 -3.06
C VAL A 294 -10.02 1.08 -1.85
N PHE A 295 -8.99 0.25 -1.98
CA PHE A 295 -8.08 -0.06 -0.89
C PHE A 295 -7.28 1.17 -0.44
N PHE A 296 -6.77 1.98 -1.37
CA PHE A 296 -6.09 3.26 -1.05
C PHE A 296 -7.01 4.24 -0.34
N LEU A 297 -8.24 4.39 -0.81
CA LEU A 297 -9.21 5.29 -0.20
C LEU A 297 -9.64 4.81 1.20
N LEU A 298 -9.81 3.50 1.39
CA LEU A 298 -10.10 2.92 2.70
C LEU A 298 -8.95 3.18 3.67
N LEU A 299 -7.71 3.00 3.23
CA LEU A 299 -6.54 3.31 4.04
C LEU A 299 -6.52 4.78 4.46
N GLY A 300 -6.75 5.71 3.53
CA GLY A 300 -6.86 7.14 3.83
C GLY A 300 -7.95 7.43 4.87
N LEU A 301 -9.12 6.79 4.73
CA LEU A 301 -10.21 6.90 5.69
C LEU A 301 -9.82 6.38 7.08
N VAL A 302 -9.15 5.23 7.17
CA VAL A 302 -8.65 4.67 8.43
C VAL A 302 -7.64 5.60 9.09
N VAL A 303 -6.71 6.17 8.33
CA VAL A 303 -5.73 7.15 8.83
C VAL A 303 -6.45 8.39 9.37
N ASP A 304 -7.40 8.95 8.63
CA ASP A 304 -8.19 10.12 9.05
C ASP A 304 -8.99 9.86 10.35
N LEU A 305 -9.60 8.68 10.47
CA LEU A 305 -10.34 8.29 11.67
C LEU A 305 -9.41 8.08 12.86
N THR A 306 -8.23 7.51 12.63
CA THR A 306 -7.20 7.31 13.67
C THR A 306 -6.67 8.64 14.18
N HIS A 307 -6.41 9.60 13.28
CA HIS A 307 -6.03 10.97 13.65
C HIS A 307 -7.04 11.60 14.61
N ARG A 308 -8.32 11.52 14.24
CA ARG A 308 -9.39 12.07 15.09
C ARG A 308 -9.49 11.38 16.43
N ALA A 309 -9.22 10.07 16.51
CA ALA A 309 -9.25 9.33 17.76
C ALA A 309 -8.09 9.73 18.68
N LEU A 310 -6.92 10.02 18.11
CA LEU A 310 -5.69 10.34 18.84
C LEU A 310 -5.56 11.80 19.21
N ASP A 311 -6.15 12.74 18.44
CA ASP A 311 -6.07 14.19 18.72
C ASP A 311 -7.36 14.70 19.36
N PRO A 312 -7.36 14.94 20.71
CA PRO A 312 -8.52 15.48 21.43
C PRO A 312 -8.88 16.90 20.97
N ARG A 313 -7.94 17.66 20.40
CA ARG A 313 -8.17 19.06 19.98
C ARG A 313 -9.11 19.11 18.78
N LEU A 314 -9.09 18.10 17.91
CA LEU A 314 -10.02 17.98 16.78
C LEU A 314 -11.47 17.64 17.22
N LYS A 315 -11.68 17.22 18.48
CA LYS A 315 -13.01 16.97 19.04
C LYS A 315 -13.75 18.26 19.38
N HIS A 316 -13.03 19.35 19.66
CA HIS A 316 -13.61 20.62 20.18
C HIS A 316 -13.71 21.73 19.13
N SER A 317 -13.08 21.62 17.95
CA SER A 317 -13.14 22.65 16.90
C SER A 317 -14.51 22.81 16.23
N GLY A 318 -15.51 22.02 16.59
CA GLY A 318 -16.89 22.16 16.11
C GLY A 318 -17.77 23.14 16.91
N VAL A 319 -17.26 23.73 18.00
CA VAL A 319 -18.08 24.56 18.91
C VAL A 319 -17.79 26.06 18.78
N VAL A 320 -16.66 26.45 18.19
CA VAL A 320 -16.22 27.86 18.18
C VAL A 320 -16.72 28.63 16.96
N SER A 321 -17.19 27.99 15.90
CA SER A 321 -17.68 28.66 14.68
C SER A 321 -19.14 29.17 14.79
N GLY A 322 -19.81 28.99 15.90
CA GLY A 322 -21.23 29.38 16.08
C GLY A 322 -21.45 30.61 16.98
N LYS A 323 -20.40 31.35 17.42
CA LYS A 323 -20.55 32.52 18.32
C LYS A 323 -19.91 33.80 17.83
N ALA A 324 -19.63 33.93 16.54
CA ALA A 324 -19.09 35.16 15.96
C ALA A 324 -20.09 35.89 15.03
N GLU A 325 -21.35 35.49 15.00
CA GLU A 325 -22.45 36.19 14.31
C GLU A 325 -23.67 36.24 15.25
N ALA A 326 -23.64 37.12 16.24
CA ALA A 326 -24.79 37.67 16.94
C ALA A 326 -24.41 39.04 17.48
#